data_48d93f0c8842b032eeb7010fd167dc61
#
_entry.id   48d93f0c8842b032eeb7010fd167dc61
#
_cell.length_a   1.000
_cell.length_b   1.000
_cell.length_c   1.000
_cell.angle_alpha   90.00
_cell.angle_beta   90.00
_cell.angle_gamma   90.00
#
_symmetry.space_group_name_H-M   'P 1'
#
loop_
_entity.id
_entity.type
_entity.pdbx_description
1 polymer ?
#
loop_
_entity_poly.entity_id
_entity_poly.type
_entity_poly.pdbx_seq_one_letter_code
_entity_poly.pdbx_strand_id
1 'polypeptide(L)'
;MWKPASSLHWQRDAVCADPQNKHLVDLFYSKNSTEKNMAKNMCFSCPVRKDCLQWALEHREIWGVWGGKDEIELRRTLSVAYNGEETRRNRPPNCPYCVARPSKLETSIEKLPPGGRWTRAKVVTCTECGFAWRSRSSANAVEKYKAEKESRKNSKD
;
A
#
# COMPACT_ATOMS: atom_id res chain seq x y z
N MET A 1 6.91 10.59 10.01
CA MET A 1 8.08 10.40 9.12
C MET A 1 8.03 8.98 8.58
N TRP A 2 7.86 8.81 7.28
CA TRP A 2 7.87 7.50 6.64
C TRP A 2 9.28 6.90 6.71
N LYS A 3 9.40 5.67 7.23
CA LYS A 3 10.66 4.92 7.19
C LYS A 3 10.54 3.84 6.13
N PRO A 4 11.44 3.77 5.14
CA PRO A 4 11.44 2.67 4.21
C PRO A 4 11.68 1.37 4.98
N ALA A 5 10.92 0.32 4.65
CA ALA A 5 11.15 -1.04 5.16
C ALA A 5 12.42 -1.64 4.50
N SER A 6 13.52 -0.89 4.59
CA SER A 6 14.79 -1.22 3.91
C SER A 6 15.59 -2.35 4.59
N SER A 7 15.17 -2.80 5.77
CA SER A 7 15.79 -3.94 6.43
C SER A 7 14.77 -5.05 6.64
N LEU A 8 15.09 -6.25 6.20
CA LEU A 8 14.26 -7.46 6.38
C LEU A 8 14.24 -7.98 7.84
N HIS A 9 14.69 -7.17 8.81
CA HIS A 9 14.75 -7.55 10.23
C HIS A 9 13.36 -7.88 10.80
N TRP A 10 12.30 -7.20 10.32
CA TRP A 10 10.93 -7.45 10.74
C TRP A 10 10.45 -8.88 10.43
N GLN A 11 11.04 -9.55 9.43
CA GLN A 11 10.62 -10.91 9.06
C GLN A 11 10.86 -11.93 10.19
N ARG A 12 11.83 -11.69 11.08
CA ARG A 12 12.12 -12.58 12.20
C ARG A 12 10.98 -12.63 13.21
N ASP A 13 10.24 -11.54 13.33
CA ASP A 13 9.12 -11.39 14.26
C ASP A 13 7.77 -11.75 13.62
N ALA A 14 7.79 -12.21 12.37
CA ALA A 14 6.59 -12.60 11.66
C ALA A 14 6.07 -13.95 12.16
N VAL A 15 4.75 -14.03 12.42
CA VAL A 15 4.10 -15.28 12.87
C VAL A 15 4.33 -16.44 11.88
N CYS A 16 4.38 -16.15 10.58
CA CYS A 16 4.66 -17.17 9.55
C CYS A 16 6.13 -17.59 9.49
N ALA A 17 7.05 -16.84 10.11
CA ALA A 17 8.47 -17.19 10.22
C ALA A 17 8.76 -18.08 11.44
N ASP A 18 7.82 -18.21 12.37
CA ASP A 18 7.94 -19.09 13.52
C ASP A 18 8.13 -20.53 13.03
N PRO A 19 9.14 -21.26 13.53
CA PRO A 19 9.37 -22.67 13.18
C PRO A 19 8.16 -23.58 13.41
N GLN A 20 7.31 -23.28 14.39
CA GLN A 20 6.08 -24.02 14.66
C GLN A 20 5.04 -23.85 13.55
N ASN A 21 5.05 -22.72 12.84
CA ASN A 21 4.12 -22.38 11.76
C ASN A 21 4.66 -22.68 10.37
N LYS A 22 5.88 -23.21 10.25
CA LYS A 22 6.54 -23.47 8.97
C LYS A 22 5.72 -24.36 8.03
N HIS A 23 4.97 -25.31 8.57
CA HIS A 23 4.09 -26.19 7.81
C HIS A 23 2.86 -25.48 7.21
N LEU A 24 2.55 -24.27 7.64
CA LEU A 24 1.43 -23.45 7.16
C LEU A 24 1.84 -22.44 6.08
N VAL A 25 3.13 -22.37 5.72
CA VAL A 25 3.64 -21.39 4.74
C VAL A 25 3.02 -21.56 3.37
N ASP A 26 2.71 -22.79 2.97
CA ASP A 26 2.08 -23.07 1.68
C ASP A 26 0.69 -22.45 1.54
N LEU A 27 -0.02 -22.22 2.64
CA LEU A 27 -1.32 -21.54 2.67
C LEU A 27 -1.25 -20.13 2.09
N PHE A 28 -0.12 -19.46 2.25
CA PHE A 28 0.09 -18.09 1.78
C PHE A 28 0.15 -17.99 0.25
N TYR A 29 0.46 -19.09 -0.43
CA TYR A 29 0.58 -19.16 -1.88
C TYR A 29 -0.50 -20.06 -2.51
N SER A 30 -1.44 -20.55 -1.74
CA SER A 30 -2.51 -21.41 -2.21
C SER A 30 -3.43 -20.69 -3.21
N LYS A 31 -3.99 -21.44 -4.14
CA LYS A 31 -5.07 -20.98 -5.02
C LYS A 31 -6.45 -21.12 -4.38
N ASN A 32 -6.55 -21.88 -3.30
CA ASN A 32 -7.80 -22.13 -2.57
C ASN A 32 -8.14 -20.93 -1.69
N SER A 33 -9.36 -20.41 -1.82
CA SER A 33 -9.83 -19.24 -1.05
C SER A 33 -9.91 -19.51 0.45
N THR A 34 -10.27 -20.72 0.87
CA THR A 34 -10.32 -21.12 2.28
C THR A 34 -8.94 -21.09 2.92
N GLU A 35 -7.94 -21.65 2.24
CA GLU A 35 -6.55 -21.66 2.69
C GLU A 35 -5.97 -20.24 2.74
N LYS A 36 -6.25 -19.42 1.73
CA LYS A 36 -5.87 -17.99 1.77
C LYS A 36 -6.49 -17.25 2.96
N ASN A 37 -7.75 -17.56 3.30
CA ASN A 37 -8.39 -16.96 4.46
C ASN A 37 -7.73 -17.41 5.77
N MET A 38 -7.28 -18.66 5.88
CA MET A 38 -6.49 -19.12 7.03
C MET A 38 -5.17 -18.36 7.14
N ALA A 39 -4.45 -18.18 6.03
CA ALA A 39 -3.23 -17.38 5.99
C ALA A 39 -3.50 -15.91 6.40
N LYS A 40 -4.58 -15.30 5.91
CA LYS A 40 -4.99 -13.94 6.32
C LYS A 40 -5.25 -13.85 7.82
N ASN A 41 -5.92 -14.85 8.40
CA ASN A 41 -6.21 -14.88 9.84
C ASN A 41 -4.92 -14.91 10.67
N MET A 42 -3.90 -15.66 10.24
CA MET A 42 -2.57 -15.63 10.88
C MET A 42 -1.95 -14.22 10.82
N CYS A 43 -2.11 -13.52 9.71
CA CYS A 43 -1.62 -12.16 9.57
C CYS A 43 -2.30 -11.17 10.52
N PHE A 44 -3.55 -11.38 10.93
CA PHE A 44 -4.25 -10.46 11.84
C PHE A 44 -3.66 -10.46 13.26
N SER A 45 -3.06 -11.55 13.69
CA SER A 45 -2.34 -11.64 14.98
C SER A 45 -0.84 -11.31 14.86
N CYS A 46 -0.33 -11.05 13.66
CA CYS A 46 1.09 -10.83 13.42
C CYS A 46 1.55 -9.43 13.86
N PRO A 47 2.55 -9.30 14.73
CA PRO A 47 3.04 -8.02 15.22
C PRO A 47 3.65 -7.15 14.12
N VAL A 48 4.22 -7.78 13.10
CA VAL A 48 4.87 -7.09 11.97
C VAL A 48 3.98 -7.01 10.71
N ARG A 49 2.67 -7.21 10.86
CA ARG A 49 1.70 -7.17 9.77
C ARG A 49 1.80 -5.89 8.93
N LYS A 50 2.00 -4.76 9.60
CA LYS A 50 2.07 -3.44 8.97
C LYS A 50 3.31 -3.31 8.09
N ASP A 51 4.47 -3.71 8.62
CA ASP A 51 5.75 -3.65 7.90
C ASP A 51 5.76 -4.62 6.73
N CYS A 52 5.19 -5.82 6.91
CA CYS A 52 4.99 -6.83 5.87
C CYS A 52 4.15 -6.29 4.70
N LEU A 53 3.00 -5.67 4.97
CA LEU A 53 2.16 -5.07 3.93
C LEU A 53 2.86 -3.92 3.23
N GLN A 54 3.52 -3.05 3.99
CA GLN A 54 4.27 -1.92 3.46
C GLN A 54 5.37 -2.39 2.52
N TRP A 55 6.15 -3.38 2.95
CA TRP A 55 7.21 -3.97 2.14
C TRP A 55 6.66 -4.54 0.81
N ALA A 56 5.58 -5.32 0.87
CA ALA A 56 4.96 -5.90 -0.32
C ALA A 56 4.50 -4.83 -1.32
N LEU A 57 3.91 -3.73 -0.85
CA LEU A 57 3.49 -2.63 -1.70
C LEU A 57 4.68 -1.87 -2.32
N GLU A 58 5.77 -1.70 -1.59
CA GLU A 58 6.99 -1.04 -2.07
C GLU A 58 7.69 -1.86 -3.15
N HIS A 59 7.80 -3.17 -2.94
CA HIS A 59 8.47 -4.09 -3.85
C HIS A 59 7.54 -4.62 -4.96
N ARG A 60 6.25 -4.22 -4.93
CA ARG A 60 5.20 -4.71 -5.85
C ARG A 60 5.04 -6.22 -5.82
N GLU A 61 5.16 -6.77 -4.64
CA GLU A 61 4.86 -8.17 -4.46
C GLU A 61 3.36 -8.39 -4.61
N ILE A 62 2.99 -9.15 -5.64
CA ILE A 62 1.59 -9.41 -5.99
C ILE A 62 1.21 -10.89 -5.87
N TRP A 63 2.13 -11.72 -5.44
CA TRP A 63 1.91 -13.15 -5.26
C TRP A 63 1.82 -13.49 -3.78
N GLY A 64 0.83 -14.32 -3.43
CA GLY A 64 0.63 -14.78 -2.07
C GLY A 64 -0.12 -13.79 -1.17
N VAL A 65 -0.12 -14.09 0.13
CA VAL A 65 -0.77 -13.29 1.17
C VAL A 65 0.28 -12.49 1.93
N TRP A 66 0.16 -11.17 1.90
CA TRP A 66 1.08 -10.25 2.56
C TRP A 66 0.32 -9.29 3.48
N GLY A 67 0.66 -9.27 4.75
CA GLY A 67 0.04 -8.40 5.74
C GLY A 67 -1.49 -8.53 5.80
N GLY A 68 -2.02 -9.73 5.54
CA GLY A 68 -3.45 -10.03 5.52
C GLY A 68 -4.18 -9.63 4.24
N LYS A 69 -3.44 -9.35 3.15
CA LYS A 69 -3.99 -9.07 1.82
C LYS A 69 -3.60 -10.17 0.85
N ASP A 70 -4.57 -10.66 0.09
CA ASP A 70 -4.31 -11.60 -1.01
C ASP A 70 -3.90 -10.88 -2.31
N GLU A 71 -3.59 -11.65 -3.33
CA GLU A 71 -3.15 -11.16 -4.63
C GLU A 71 -4.13 -10.17 -5.28
N ILE A 72 -5.43 -10.40 -5.13
CA ILE A 72 -6.47 -9.54 -5.70
C ILE A 72 -6.50 -8.20 -4.95
N GLU A 73 -6.44 -8.25 -3.63
CA GLU A 73 -6.43 -7.06 -2.78
C GLU A 73 -5.14 -6.26 -2.94
N LEU A 74 -3.98 -6.94 -3.06
CA LEU A 74 -2.69 -6.29 -3.33
C LEU A 74 -2.70 -5.59 -4.69
N ARG A 75 -3.14 -6.27 -5.74
CA ARG A 75 -3.26 -5.68 -7.08
C ARG A 75 -4.22 -4.49 -7.10
N ARG A 76 -5.36 -4.57 -6.42
CA ARG A 76 -6.29 -3.44 -6.28
C ARG A 76 -5.62 -2.26 -5.59
N THR A 77 -4.94 -2.50 -4.48
CA THR A 77 -4.22 -1.46 -3.74
C THR A 77 -3.14 -0.80 -4.60
N LEU A 78 -2.36 -1.60 -5.33
CA LEU A 78 -1.33 -1.11 -6.24
C LEU A 78 -1.92 -0.38 -7.46
N SER A 79 -3.03 -0.88 -8.05
CA SER A 79 -3.66 -0.27 -9.22
C SER A 79 -4.30 1.08 -8.89
N VAL A 80 -4.90 1.20 -7.73
CA VAL A 80 -5.44 2.49 -7.27
C VAL A 80 -4.32 3.49 -7.01
N ALA A 81 -3.20 3.02 -6.48
CA ALA A 81 -2.00 3.83 -6.35
C ALA A 81 -1.41 4.24 -7.73
N TYR A 82 -1.67 3.44 -8.77
CA TYR A 82 -1.08 3.62 -10.11
C TYR A 82 -1.90 4.51 -11.05
N ASN A 83 -3.23 4.39 -11.01
CA ASN A 83 -4.07 4.94 -12.07
C ASN A 83 -4.52 6.38 -11.86
N GLY A 84 -4.18 7.10 -10.81
CA GLY A 84 -4.36 8.55 -10.63
C GLY A 84 -5.58 9.24 -11.28
N GLU A 85 -6.31 8.53 -12.14
CA GLU A 85 -7.51 8.98 -12.82
C GLU A 85 -8.74 8.67 -11.96
N GLU A 86 -9.33 9.73 -11.44
CA GLU A 86 -10.67 9.75 -10.87
C GLU A 86 -11.72 9.46 -11.95
N THR A 87 -11.84 8.23 -12.38
CA THR A 87 -13.10 7.84 -13.05
C THR A 87 -14.17 7.74 -11.96
N ARG A 88 -15.40 8.17 -12.26
CA ARG A 88 -16.56 8.14 -11.34
C ARG A 88 -16.84 6.76 -10.68
N ARG A 89 -16.15 5.72 -11.06
CA ARG A 89 -16.17 4.36 -10.49
C ARG A 89 -15.09 4.15 -9.42
N ASN A 90 -14.10 5.01 -9.32
CA ASN A 90 -12.98 4.89 -8.40
C ASN A 90 -13.17 5.90 -7.26
N ARG A 91 -13.99 5.53 -6.26
CA ARG A 91 -13.81 6.16 -4.96
C ARG A 91 -12.34 5.95 -4.55
N PRO A 92 -11.66 6.99 -4.06
CA PRO A 92 -10.30 6.80 -3.55
C PRO A 92 -10.35 5.64 -2.55
N PRO A 93 -9.36 4.74 -2.60
CA PRO A 93 -9.41 3.54 -1.77
C PRO A 93 -9.40 3.92 -0.31
N ASN A 94 -10.06 3.11 0.48
CA ASN A 94 -9.83 3.12 1.91
C ASN A 94 -8.37 2.79 2.23
N CYS A 95 -7.91 3.16 3.42
CA CYS A 95 -6.60 2.72 3.88
C CYS A 95 -6.48 1.19 3.74
N PRO A 96 -5.42 0.67 3.10
CA PRO A 96 -5.28 -0.77 2.89
C PRO A 96 -5.05 -1.54 4.20
N TYR A 97 -4.62 -0.84 5.25
CA TYR A 97 -4.34 -1.47 6.55
C TYR A 97 -5.54 -1.44 7.51
N CYS A 98 -6.11 -0.25 7.79
CA CYS A 98 -7.19 -0.11 8.77
C CYS A 98 -8.57 0.15 8.16
N VAL A 99 -8.67 0.15 6.83
CA VAL A 99 -9.91 0.40 6.07
C VAL A 99 -10.51 1.81 6.30
N ALA A 100 -9.76 2.74 6.91
CA ALA A 100 -10.19 4.12 7.09
C ALA A 100 -10.58 4.77 5.77
N ARG A 101 -11.60 5.65 5.84
CA ARG A 101 -12.15 6.33 4.65
C ARG A 101 -11.12 7.22 3.96
N PRO A 102 -11.29 7.51 2.67
CA PRO A 102 -10.35 8.35 1.89
C PRO A 102 -10.12 9.74 2.48
N SER A 103 -11.11 10.31 3.19
CA SER A 103 -10.99 11.60 3.88
C SER A 103 -9.93 11.61 4.98
N LYS A 104 -9.49 10.43 5.41
CA LYS A 104 -8.43 10.22 6.40
C LYS A 104 -7.07 9.92 5.76
N LEU A 105 -6.93 10.14 4.46
CA LEU A 105 -5.69 9.92 3.72
C LEU A 105 -5.08 11.26 3.31
N GLU A 106 -3.88 11.50 3.75
CA GLU A 106 -3.07 12.63 3.35
C GLU A 106 -2.07 12.22 2.26
N THR A 107 -1.78 13.13 1.36
CA THR A 107 -0.82 12.89 0.29
C THR A 107 0.29 13.91 0.32
N SER A 108 1.52 13.44 0.29
CA SER A 108 2.74 14.24 0.17
C SER A 108 3.55 13.80 -1.04
N ILE A 109 4.46 14.67 -1.48
CA ILE A 109 5.39 14.35 -2.58
C ILE A 109 6.79 14.26 -1.96
N GLU A 110 7.43 13.14 -2.19
CA GLU A 110 8.79 12.89 -1.73
C GLU A 110 9.75 12.90 -2.93
N LYS A 111 10.93 13.50 -2.76
CA LYS A 111 12.02 13.40 -3.73
C LYS A 111 12.68 12.03 -3.61
N LEU A 112 12.90 11.37 -4.75
CA LEU A 112 13.60 10.10 -4.82
C LEU A 112 15.09 10.33 -5.06
N PRO A 113 15.96 9.36 -4.67
CA PRO A 113 17.39 9.43 -4.95
C PRO A 113 17.67 9.58 -6.45
N PRO A 114 18.73 10.30 -6.83
CA PRO A 114 19.14 10.41 -8.22
C PRO A 114 19.59 9.04 -8.78
N GLY A 115 19.34 8.82 -10.06
CA GLY A 115 19.73 7.58 -10.77
C GLY A 115 18.58 6.66 -11.15
N GLY A 116 17.38 6.90 -10.64
CA GLY A 116 16.16 6.16 -11.03
C GLY A 116 15.37 6.84 -12.16
N ARG A 117 14.48 6.08 -12.81
CA ARG A 117 13.57 6.61 -13.85
C ARG A 117 12.63 7.72 -13.33
N TRP A 118 12.44 7.79 -12.02
CA TRP A 118 11.49 8.70 -11.37
C TRP A 118 12.24 9.54 -10.34
N THR A 119 12.02 10.83 -10.37
CA THR A 119 12.66 11.80 -9.45
C THR A 119 11.81 12.11 -8.22
N ARG A 120 10.52 11.80 -8.28
CA ARG A 120 9.55 12.08 -7.20
C ARG A 120 8.55 10.94 -7.06
N ALA A 121 8.06 10.73 -5.86
CA ALA A 121 7.00 9.78 -5.55
C ALA A 121 5.88 10.46 -4.75
N LYS A 122 4.64 10.06 -5.02
CA LYS A 122 3.50 10.41 -4.17
C LYS A 122 3.47 9.42 -2.99
N VAL A 123 3.50 9.93 -1.78
CA VAL A 123 3.28 9.15 -0.55
C VAL A 123 1.87 9.43 -0.05
N VAL A 124 1.13 8.38 0.23
CA VAL A 124 -0.19 8.45 0.86
C VAL A 124 -0.06 7.97 2.29
N THR A 125 -0.49 8.77 3.25
CA THR A 125 -0.43 8.45 4.68
C THR A 125 -1.84 8.46 5.26
N CYS A 126 -2.19 7.42 5.99
CA CYS A 126 -3.44 7.36 6.73
C CYS A 126 -3.28 8.04 8.08
N THR A 127 -4.10 9.05 8.36
CA THR A 127 -4.06 9.80 9.63
C THR A 127 -4.57 8.98 10.81
N GLU A 128 -5.41 7.96 10.58
CA GLU A 128 -5.95 7.10 11.64
C GLU A 128 -4.92 6.09 12.19
N CYS A 129 -4.17 5.42 11.32
CA CYS A 129 -3.25 4.35 11.72
C CYS A 129 -1.78 4.65 11.43
N GLY A 130 -1.47 5.79 10.77
CA GLY A 130 -0.13 6.17 10.36
C GLY A 130 0.48 5.27 9.27
N PHE A 131 -0.30 4.35 8.67
CA PHE A 131 0.20 3.55 7.55
C PHE A 131 0.45 4.42 6.33
N ALA A 132 1.63 4.31 5.76
CA ALA A 132 2.03 5.08 4.59
C ALA A 132 2.49 4.14 3.46
N TRP A 133 2.16 4.51 2.22
CA TRP A 133 2.62 3.76 1.04
C TRP A 133 2.94 4.70 -0.12
N ARG A 134 3.86 4.28 -0.98
CA ARG A 134 4.21 5.01 -2.18
C ARG A 134 3.26 4.71 -3.32
N SER A 135 2.72 5.76 -3.93
CA SER A 135 2.01 5.69 -5.19
C SER A 135 2.96 6.05 -6.33
N ARG A 136 2.91 5.30 -7.44
CA ARG A 136 3.72 5.60 -8.64
C ARG A 136 3.09 6.61 -9.60
N SER A 137 2.00 7.29 -9.26
CA SER A 137 1.55 8.40 -10.10
C SER A 137 2.68 9.42 -10.19
N SER A 138 3.04 9.81 -11.41
CA SER A 138 4.10 10.78 -11.62
C SER A 138 3.79 12.04 -10.80
N ALA A 139 4.75 12.59 -10.09
CA ALA A 139 4.57 13.82 -9.33
C ALA A 139 4.05 14.94 -10.24
N ASN A 140 4.41 14.92 -11.52
CA ASN A 140 3.93 15.83 -12.54
C ASN A 140 2.40 15.75 -12.74
N ALA A 141 1.80 14.55 -12.65
CA ALA A 141 0.35 14.41 -12.76
C ALA A 141 -0.36 15.00 -11.53
N VAL A 142 0.23 14.90 -10.34
CA VAL A 142 -0.31 15.48 -9.10
C VAL A 142 -0.17 16.99 -9.11
N GLU A 143 0.95 17.53 -9.56
CA GLU A 143 1.17 18.99 -9.70
C GLU A 143 0.23 19.58 -10.75
N LYS A 144 0.07 18.91 -11.89
CA LYS A 144 -0.87 19.31 -12.94
C LYS A 144 -2.31 19.33 -12.42
N TYR A 145 -2.73 18.29 -11.68
CA TYR A 145 -4.06 18.23 -11.09
C TYR A 145 -4.29 19.33 -10.04
N LYS A 146 -3.29 19.63 -9.21
CA LYS A 146 -3.38 20.73 -8.24
C LYS A 146 -3.51 22.09 -8.94
N ALA A 147 -2.70 22.33 -9.97
CA ALA A 147 -2.76 23.57 -10.77
C ALA A 147 -4.12 23.72 -11.49
N GLU A 148 -4.67 22.65 -12.08
CA GLU A 148 -5.99 22.66 -12.69
C GLU A 148 -7.12 22.91 -11.66
N LYS A 149 -6.98 22.39 -10.45
CA LYS A 149 -7.97 22.60 -9.38
C LYS A 149 -7.93 24.04 -8.84
N GLU A 150 -6.77 24.64 -8.74
CA GLU A 150 -6.61 26.05 -8.35
C GLU A 150 -7.14 26.99 -9.44
N SER A 151 -6.84 26.73 -10.73
CA SER A 151 -7.35 27.54 -11.82
C SER A 151 -8.89 27.53 -11.92
N ARG A 152 -9.51 26.37 -11.62
CA ARG A 152 -10.98 26.24 -11.57
C ARG A 152 -11.63 26.95 -10.39
N LYS A 153 -10.92 27.16 -9.28
CA LYS A 153 -11.40 27.98 -8.17
C LYS A 153 -11.38 29.45 -8.52
N ASN A 154 -10.30 29.92 -9.14
CA ASN A 154 -10.12 31.34 -9.50
C ASN A 154 -10.97 31.78 -10.70
N SER A 155 -11.59 30.86 -11.44
CA SER A 155 -12.51 31.15 -12.55
C SER A 155 -13.99 31.21 -12.13
N LYS A 156 -14.30 31.05 -10.84
CA LYS A 156 -15.68 31.10 -10.31
C LYS A 156 -15.94 32.35 -9.43
N ASP A 157 -14.96 33.19 -9.24
CA ASP A 157 -15.06 34.53 -8.70
C ASP A 157 -15.03 35.56 -9.85
#